data_70948207833a1df4569848f30ca67b20
#
_entry.id   70948207833a1df4569848f30ca67b20
#
_cell.length_a   1.000
_cell.length_b   1.000
_cell.length_c   1.000
_cell.angle_alpha   90.00
_cell.angle_beta   90.00
_cell.angle_gamma   90.00
#
_symmetry.space_group_name_H-M   'P 1'
#
loop_
_entity.id
_entity.type
_entity.pdbx_description
1 polymer ?
#
loop_
_entity_poly.entity_id
_entity_poly.type
_entity_poly.pdbx_seq_one_letter_code
_entity_poly.pdbx_strand_id
1 'polypeptide(L)'
;PLVCRACPRDSTRRRLREIIEEEGYMGFKEIENRVNASIDVNHTVIATGGSVVYCEEAMNHLRSIGTVVYLKLSLDSLAKRLGNLQCRGVLLKDGQTLKDLYEERTPLYEKYADVVLDEEGKDLEASLQALLETLQTVVIK
;
A
#
# COMPACT_ATOMS: atom_id res chain seq x y z
N PRO A 1 -11.34 -15.97 -3.77
CA PRO A 1 -10.32 -15.33 -2.96
C PRO A 1 -10.95 -14.31 -2.02
N LEU A 2 -10.57 -14.37 -0.74
CA LEU A 2 -10.96 -13.39 0.26
C LEU A 2 -10.09 -12.14 0.07
N VAL A 3 -10.68 -10.96 0.21
CA VAL A 3 -9.93 -9.69 0.21
C VAL A 3 -9.74 -9.26 1.66
N CYS A 4 -8.52 -9.27 2.13
CA CYS A 4 -8.13 -8.68 3.40
C CYS A 4 -7.70 -7.23 3.16
N ARG A 5 -8.45 -6.28 3.67
CA ARG A 5 -7.95 -4.91 3.77
C ARG A 5 -7.12 -4.81 5.05
N ALA A 6 -5.82 -4.74 4.87
CA ALA A 6 -4.89 -4.41 5.94
C ALA A 6 -5.05 -2.93 6.31
N CYS A 7 -6.16 -2.62 6.95
CA CYS A 7 -6.36 -1.32 7.55
C CYS A 7 -5.81 -1.43 8.98
N PRO A 8 -4.90 -0.57 9.42
CA PRO A 8 -4.45 -0.54 10.79
C PRO A 8 -5.63 -0.12 11.69
N ARG A 9 -6.37 -1.12 12.10
CA ARG A 9 -7.25 -1.04 13.27
C ARG A 9 -6.50 -1.76 14.37
N ASP A 10 -6.11 -1.02 15.38
CA ASP A 10 -5.58 -1.67 16.57
C ASP A 10 -6.65 -2.52 17.27
N SER A 11 -6.26 -3.25 18.29
CA SER A 11 -7.15 -4.08 19.10
C SER A 11 -8.33 -3.30 19.72
N THR A 12 -8.25 -1.98 19.77
CA THR A 12 -9.29 -1.08 20.32
C THR A 12 -10.30 -0.61 19.27
N ARG A 13 -10.16 -1.02 18.00
CA ARG A 13 -10.99 -0.61 16.84
C ARG A 13 -11.01 0.89 16.57
N ARG A 14 -10.00 1.63 17.02
CA ARG A 14 -9.86 3.06 16.71
C ARG A 14 -9.77 3.28 15.19
N ARG A 15 -10.31 4.41 14.72
CA ARG A 15 -10.19 4.80 13.31
C ARG A 15 -8.79 5.31 13.03
N LEU A 16 -8.33 5.15 11.80
CA LEU A 16 -7.01 5.65 11.34
C LEU A 16 -6.73 7.09 11.76
N ARG A 17 -7.72 7.98 11.62
CA ARG A 17 -7.60 9.37 12.00
C ARG A 17 -7.37 9.55 13.51
N GLU A 18 -8.08 8.81 14.33
CA GLU A 18 -7.95 8.82 15.79
C GLU A 18 -6.56 8.36 16.22
N ILE A 19 -6.02 7.32 15.57
CA ILE A 19 -4.67 6.81 15.83
C ILE A 19 -3.61 7.87 15.48
N ILE A 20 -3.75 8.55 14.35
CA ILE A 20 -2.81 9.60 13.92
C ILE A 20 -2.87 10.81 14.87
N GLU A 21 -4.07 11.20 15.30
CA GLU A 21 -4.27 12.32 16.23
C GLU A 21 -3.73 12.02 17.63
N GLU A 22 -3.85 10.79 18.11
CA GLU A 22 -3.42 10.39 19.46
C GLU A 22 -1.95 9.98 19.52
N GLU A 23 -1.49 9.16 18.58
CA GLU A 23 -0.17 8.53 18.59
C GLU A 23 0.86 9.26 17.70
N GLY A 24 0.41 10.18 16.87
CA GLY A 24 1.24 10.87 15.90
C GLY A 24 1.70 9.96 14.74
N TYR A 25 2.54 10.52 13.87
CA TYR A 25 3.05 9.83 12.69
C TYR A 25 3.85 8.55 13.03
N MET A 26 4.74 8.65 14.02
CA MET A 26 5.61 7.52 14.40
C MET A 26 4.83 6.41 15.08
N GLY A 27 3.88 6.75 15.95
CA GLY A 27 3.02 5.76 16.61
C GLY A 27 2.12 5.04 15.61
N PHE A 28 1.55 5.77 14.64
CA PHE A 28 0.81 5.16 13.54
C PHE A 28 1.65 4.17 12.74
N LYS A 29 2.87 4.56 12.38
CA LYS A 29 3.80 3.72 11.62
C LYS A 29 4.15 2.43 12.36
N GLU A 30 4.35 2.50 13.67
CA GLU A 30 4.62 1.33 14.51
C GLU A 30 3.42 0.37 14.56
N ILE A 31 2.20 0.91 14.71
CA ILE A 31 0.97 0.12 14.66
C ILE A 31 0.79 -0.52 13.28
N GLU A 32 1.01 0.22 12.21
CA GLU A 32 0.93 -0.29 10.83
C GLU A 32 1.92 -1.43 10.60
N ASN A 33 3.17 -1.29 11.07
CA ASN A 33 4.17 -2.33 10.98
C ASN A 33 3.73 -3.61 11.70
N ARG A 34 3.33 -3.49 12.96
CA ARG A 34 2.89 -4.63 13.78
C ARG A 34 1.69 -5.35 13.19
N VAL A 35 0.68 -4.60 12.74
CA VAL A 35 -0.53 -5.19 12.15
C VAL A 35 -0.19 -5.94 10.85
N ASN A 36 0.57 -5.32 9.94
CA ASN A 36 0.93 -5.97 8.68
C ASN A 36 1.89 -7.15 8.87
N ALA A 37 2.83 -7.07 9.82
CA ALA A 37 3.74 -8.17 10.14
C ALA A 37 3.05 -9.37 10.81
N SER A 38 1.85 -9.18 11.35
CA SER A 38 1.07 -10.25 12.00
C SER A 38 0.05 -10.93 11.08
N ILE A 39 -0.05 -10.52 9.81
CA ILE A 39 -1.00 -11.11 8.87
C ILE A 39 -0.61 -12.56 8.58
N ASP A 40 -1.52 -13.48 8.86
CA ASP A 40 -1.38 -14.91 8.56
C ASP A 40 -2.65 -15.38 7.85
N VAL A 41 -2.62 -15.41 6.52
CA VAL A 41 -3.77 -15.73 5.67
C VAL A 41 -3.33 -16.52 4.44
N ASN A 42 -4.23 -17.35 3.92
CA ASN A 42 -4.02 -18.14 2.70
C ASN A 42 -5.09 -17.82 1.67
N HIS A 43 -4.77 -17.97 0.39
CA HIS A 43 -5.70 -17.77 -0.74
C HIS A 43 -6.43 -16.41 -0.69
N THR A 44 -5.72 -15.37 -0.28
CA THR A 44 -6.27 -14.05 0.02
C THR A 44 -5.53 -12.97 -0.75
N VAL A 45 -6.25 -11.97 -1.23
CA VAL A 45 -5.68 -10.73 -1.74
C VAL A 45 -5.55 -9.76 -0.57
N ILE A 46 -4.33 -9.28 -0.32
CA ILE A 46 -4.04 -8.30 0.74
C ILE A 46 -3.90 -6.92 0.10
N ALA A 47 -4.78 -6.01 0.47
CA ALA A 47 -4.70 -4.61 0.06
C ALA A 47 -4.19 -3.75 1.21
N THR A 48 -2.92 -3.34 1.13
CA THR A 48 -2.26 -2.50 2.14
C THR A 48 -2.44 -1.01 1.87
N GLY A 49 -2.20 -0.19 2.88
CA GLY A 49 -1.96 1.25 2.68
C GLY A 49 -0.60 1.51 2.02
N GLY A 50 -0.46 2.65 1.33
CA GLY A 50 0.79 2.97 0.63
C GLY A 50 1.98 3.24 1.56
N SER A 51 1.75 3.55 2.83
CA SER A 51 2.79 3.81 3.83
C SER A 51 3.47 2.54 4.37
N VAL A 52 2.92 1.37 4.10
CA VAL A 52 3.49 0.08 4.56
C VAL A 52 4.95 -0.12 4.13
N VAL A 53 5.36 0.48 3.00
CA VAL A 53 6.75 0.39 2.48
C VAL A 53 7.80 1.02 3.38
N TYR A 54 7.41 1.85 4.34
CA TYR A 54 8.31 2.33 5.39
C TYR A 54 8.57 1.31 6.50
N CYS A 55 7.79 0.25 6.54
CA CYS A 55 7.83 -0.78 7.56
C CYS A 55 8.57 -2.01 7.04
N GLU A 56 9.88 -2.07 7.25
CA GLU A 56 10.74 -3.12 6.71
C GLU A 56 10.31 -4.52 7.18
N GLU A 57 10.00 -4.68 8.46
CA GLU A 57 9.53 -5.95 9.03
C GLU A 57 8.23 -6.42 8.37
N ALA A 58 7.25 -5.52 8.24
CA ALA A 58 5.99 -5.82 7.56
C ALA A 58 6.21 -6.22 6.10
N MET A 59 7.05 -5.47 5.36
CA MET A 59 7.34 -5.79 3.96
C MET A 59 8.06 -7.11 3.78
N ASN A 60 9.02 -7.43 4.64
CA ASN A 60 9.71 -8.72 4.60
C ASN A 60 8.75 -9.87 4.91
N HIS A 61 7.86 -9.69 5.89
CA HIS A 61 6.82 -10.66 6.20
C HIS A 61 5.86 -10.88 5.03
N LEU A 62 5.30 -9.81 4.45
CA LEU A 62 4.37 -9.90 3.32
C LEU A 62 5.02 -10.58 2.10
N ARG A 63 6.29 -10.31 1.82
CA ARG A 63 7.04 -11.00 0.77
C ARG A 63 7.27 -12.47 1.04
N SER A 64 7.38 -12.86 2.31
CA SER A 64 7.56 -14.26 2.69
C SER A 64 6.29 -15.11 2.52
N ILE A 65 5.12 -14.48 2.68
CA ILE A 65 3.81 -15.16 2.60
C ILE A 65 3.10 -14.99 1.27
N GLY A 66 3.57 -14.10 0.38
CA GLY A 66 2.88 -13.82 -0.87
C GLY A 66 3.72 -13.09 -1.91
N THR A 67 3.10 -12.82 -3.05
CA THR A 67 3.67 -12.04 -4.15
C THR A 67 3.27 -10.59 -4.00
N VAL A 68 4.25 -9.70 -3.93
CA VAL A 68 4.03 -8.25 -3.79
C VAL A 68 3.91 -7.60 -5.18
N VAL A 69 2.78 -6.99 -5.43
CA VAL A 69 2.49 -6.28 -6.68
C VAL A 69 2.50 -4.77 -6.43
N TYR A 70 3.31 -4.06 -7.19
CA TYR A 70 3.30 -2.60 -7.22
C TYR A 70 2.44 -2.11 -8.40
N LEU A 71 1.40 -1.39 -8.08
CA LEU A 71 0.53 -0.73 -9.06
C LEU A 71 1.12 0.65 -9.37
N LYS A 72 1.86 0.75 -10.48
CA LYS A 72 2.62 1.96 -10.84
C LYS A 72 1.76 2.93 -11.65
N LEU A 73 1.83 4.21 -11.26
CA LEU A 73 1.23 5.33 -11.97
C LEU A 73 2.22 6.50 -12.04
N SER A 74 2.10 7.34 -13.07
CA SER A 74 2.79 8.63 -13.11
C SER A 74 2.26 9.58 -12.03
N LEU A 75 3.07 10.55 -11.63
CA LEU A 75 2.67 11.58 -10.67
C LEU A 75 1.42 12.35 -11.13
N ASP A 76 1.34 12.69 -12.43
CA ASP A 76 0.20 13.42 -12.99
C ASP A 76 -1.10 12.61 -12.93
N SER A 77 -1.04 11.33 -13.30
CA SER A 77 -2.19 10.43 -13.22
C SER A 77 -2.61 10.17 -11.78
N LEU A 78 -1.65 10.03 -10.88
CA LEU A 78 -1.91 9.88 -9.46
C LEU A 78 -2.57 11.12 -8.87
N ALA A 79 -2.10 12.33 -9.20
CA ALA A 79 -2.69 13.58 -8.76
C ALA A 79 -4.14 13.73 -9.21
N LYS A 80 -4.44 13.37 -10.48
CA LYS A 80 -5.82 13.38 -11.00
C LYS A 80 -6.75 12.41 -10.28
N ARG A 81 -6.26 11.19 -9.94
CA ARG A 81 -7.05 10.16 -9.25
C ARG A 81 -7.27 10.49 -7.77
N LEU A 82 -6.30 11.08 -7.10
CA LEU A 82 -6.38 11.37 -5.67
C LEU A 82 -7.25 12.59 -5.35
N GLY A 83 -7.28 13.60 -6.22
CA GLY A 83 -8.02 14.83 -5.95
C GLY A 83 -7.60 15.46 -4.62
N ASN A 84 -8.53 15.58 -3.66
CA ASN A 84 -8.20 16.11 -2.33
C ASN A 84 -7.53 15.03 -1.45
N LEU A 85 -6.24 15.18 -1.24
CA LEU A 85 -5.39 14.25 -0.48
C LEU A 85 -5.83 14.08 0.98
N GLN A 86 -6.28 15.16 1.62
CA GLN A 86 -6.69 15.14 3.03
C GLN A 86 -7.94 14.27 3.25
N CYS A 87 -8.86 14.25 2.28
CA CYS A 87 -10.06 13.43 2.37
C CYS A 87 -9.79 11.92 2.20
N ARG A 88 -8.62 11.55 1.66
CA ARG A 88 -8.28 10.15 1.38
C ARG A 88 -7.33 9.52 2.40
N GLY A 89 -7.03 10.21 3.49
CA GLY A 89 -6.16 9.67 4.55
C GLY A 89 -4.71 9.45 4.09
N VAL A 90 -4.23 10.24 3.11
CA VAL A 90 -2.83 10.20 2.72
C VAL A 90 -2.00 10.89 3.79
N LEU A 91 -1.08 10.12 4.39
CA LEU A 91 -0.20 10.60 5.44
C LEU A 91 0.91 11.45 4.83
N LEU A 92 0.79 12.77 4.99
CA LEU A 92 1.81 13.74 4.61
C LEU A 92 2.47 14.30 5.89
N LYS A 93 3.79 14.47 5.84
CA LYS A 93 4.51 15.26 6.86
C LYS A 93 4.22 16.74 6.64
N ASP A 94 4.38 17.54 7.68
CA ASP A 94 4.20 18.99 7.58
C ASP A 94 5.05 19.58 6.45
N GLY A 95 4.40 20.31 5.54
CA GLY A 95 5.05 20.92 4.38
C GLY A 95 5.39 19.98 3.22
N GLN A 96 5.08 18.70 3.33
CA GLN A 96 5.32 17.72 2.25
C GLN A 96 4.26 17.81 1.15
N THR A 97 4.70 17.85 -0.10
CA THR A 97 3.82 17.81 -1.28
C THR A 97 3.59 16.38 -1.76
N LEU A 98 2.59 16.19 -2.64
CA LEU A 98 2.39 14.89 -3.30
C LEU A 98 3.62 14.47 -4.11
N LYS A 99 4.31 15.42 -4.74
CA LYS A 99 5.54 15.15 -5.50
C LYS A 99 6.64 14.62 -4.59
N ASP A 100 6.86 15.27 -3.43
CA ASP A 100 7.87 14.83 -2.46
C ASP A 100 7.56 13.41 -1.97
N LEU A 101 6.29 13.13 -1.68
CA LEU A 101 5.83 11.81 -1.26
C LEU A 101 6.04 10.75 -2.35
N TYR A 102 5.75 11.10 -3.60
CA TYR A 102 5.93 10.24 -4.75
C TYR A 102 7.41 9.88 -4.95
N GLU A 103 8.29 10.87 -4.92
CA GLU A 103 9.74 10.69 -5.06
C GLU A 103 10.35 9.88 -3.92
N GLU A 104 9.82 10.03 -2.70
CA GLU A 104 10.27 9.28 -1.53
C GLU A 104 9.81 7.81 -1.57
N ARG A 105 8.56 7.55 -1.94
CA ARG A 105 7.97 6.21 -1.87
C ARG A 105 8.26 5.34 -3.10
N THR A 106 8.36 5.91 -4.29
CA THR A 106 8.54 5.14 -5.52
C THR A 106 9.74 4.20 -5.48
N PRO A 107 10.94 4.61 -5.02
CA PRO A 107 12.08 3.70 -4.88
C PRO A 107 11.81 2.55 -3.91
N LEU A 108 11.02 2.79 -2.85
CA LEU A 108 10.66 1.76 -1.88
C LEU A 108 9.66 0.75 -2.46
N TYR A 109 8.67 1.22 -3.24
CA TYR A 109 7.76 0.33 -3.95
C TYR A 109 8.52 -0.57 -4.92
N GLU A 110 9.44 -0.02 -5.69
CA GLU A 110 10.27 -0.78 -6.62
C GLU A 110 11.20 -1.77 -5.90
N LYS A 111 11.74 -1.40 -4.73
CA LYS A 111 12.59 -2.27 -3.90
C LYS A 111 11.85 -3.53 -3.43
N TYR A 112 10.60 -3.40 -3.01
CA TYR A 112 9.85 -4.50 -2.41
C TYR A 112 8.96 -5.27 -3.38
N ALA A 113 8.68 -4.73 -4.56
CA ALA A 113 7.83 -5.37 -5.54
C ALA A 113 8.47 -6.63 -6.15
N ASP A 114 7.71 -7.72 -6.18
CA ASP A 114 8.02 -8.88 -7.00
C ASP A 114 7.52 -8.69 -8.44
N VAL A 115 6.44 -7.93 -8.59
CA VAL A 115 5.79 -7.59 -9.87
C VAL A 115 5.48 -6.10 -9.90
N VAL A 116 5.78 -5.45 -11.02
CA VAL A 116 5.37 -4.07 -11.29
C VAL A 116 4.33 -4.07 -12.40
N LEU A 117 3.14 -3.56 -12.12
CA LEU A 117 2.07 -3.41 -13.08
C LEU A 117 1.89 -1.93 -13.42
N ASP A 118 2.09 -1.58 -14.70
CA ASP A 118 1.85 -0.23 -15.19
C ASP A 118 0.34 0.00 -15.38
N GLU A 119 -0.20 0.93 -14.60
CA GLU A 119 -1.62 1.31 -14.58
C GLU A 119 -1.93 2.51 -15.49
N GLU A 120 -0.93 3.04 -16.21
CA GLU A 120 -1.09 4.23 -17.02
C GLU A 120 -2.10 4.00 -18.15
N GLY A 121 -3.06 4.90 -18.27
CA GLY A 121 -4.11 4.82 -19.30
C GLY A 121 -5.12 3.69 -19.14
N LYS A 122 -5.07 2.93 -18.04
CA LYS A 122 -5.98 1.81 -17.79
C LYS A 122 -7.14 2.22 -16.87
N ASP A 123 -8.34 1.77 -17.20
CA ASP A 123 -9.48 1.76 -16.29
C ASP A 123 -9.39 0.53 -15.34
N LEU A 124 -10.38 0.38 -14.47
CA LEU A 124 -10.42 -0.71 -13.50
C LEU A 124 -10.40 -2.09 -14.17
N GLU A 125 -11.16 -2.26 -15.23
CA GLU A 125 -11.29 -3.55 -15.93
C GLU A 125 -10.01 -3.91 -16.69
N ALA A 126 -9.41 -2.95 -17.41
CA ALA A 126 -8.14 -3.13 -18.10
C ALA A 126 -6.98 -3.41 -17.12
N SER A 127 -6.97 -2.76 -15.95
CA SER A 127 -6.01 -3.02 -14.87
C SER A 127 -6.16 -4.42 -14.31
N LEU A 128 -7.38 -4.87 -14.06
CA LEU A 128 -7.64 -6.22 -13.57
C LEU A 128 -7.19 -7.28 -14.58
N GLN A 129 -7.50 -7.10 -15.86
CA GLN A 129 -7.09 -8.00 -16.92
C GLN A 129 -5.56 -8.10 -17.03
N ALA A 130 -4.87 -6.95 -17.04
CA ALA A 130 -3.41 -6.90 -17.06
C ALA A 130 -2.78 -7.57 -15.84
N LEU A 131 -3.37 -7.40 -14.65
CA LEU A 131 -2.93 -8.07 -13.43
C LEU A 131 -3.06 -9.59 -13.54
N LEU A 132 -4.21 -10.08 -14.00
CA LEU A 132 -4.45 -11.53 -14.16
C LEU A 132 -3.47 -12.16 -15.16
N GLU A 133 -3.23 -11.52 -16.30
CA GLU A 133 -2.27 -11.98 -17.30
C GLU A 133 -0.84 -12.01 -16.74
N THR A 134 -0.44 -10.95 -16.01
CA THR A 134 0.87 -10.89 -15.40
C THR A 134 1.07 -11.97 -14.34
N LEU A 135 0.07 -12.20 -13.47
CA LEU A 135 0.16 -13.22 -12.43
C LEU A 135 0.18 -14.66 -12.97
N GLN A 136 -0.36 -14.91 -14.17
CA GLN A 136 -0.25 -16.23 -14.83
C GLN A 136 1.20 -16.55 -15.25
N THR A 137 2.02 -15.54 -15.49
CA THR A 137 3.43 -15.70 -15.90
C THR A 137 4.40 -15.74 -14.73
N VAL A 138 3.94 -15.37 -13.53
CA VAL A 138 4.75 -15.30 -12.31
C VAL A 138 4.42 -16.49 -11.40
N VAL A 139 5.46 -17.10 -10.84
CA VAL A 139 5.27 -18.14 -9.79
C VAL A 139 4.74 -17.45 -8.53
N ILE A 140 3.46 -17.67 -8.25
CA ILE A 140 2.81 -17.16 -7.04
C ILE A 140 3.30 -17.98 -5.85
N LYS A 141 3.77 -17.27 -4.85
CA LYS A 141 4.21 -17.88 -3.57
C LYS A 141 3.02 -18.33 -2.74
#